data_a2cada28e7f69891239bdb84c77f33e2
#
_entry.id   a2cada28e7f69891239bdb84c77f33e2
#
_cell.length_a   1.000
_cell.length_b   1.000
_cell.length_c   1.000
_cell.angle_alpha   90.00
_cell.angle_beta   90.00
_cell.angle_gamma   90.00
#
_symmetry.space_group_name_H-M   'P 1'
#
loop_
_entity.id
_entity.type
_entity.pdbx_description
1 polymer ?
#
loop_
_entity_poly.entity_id
_entity_poly.type
_entity_poly.pdbx_seq_one_letter_code
_entity_poly.pdbx_strand_id
1 'polypeptide(L)'
;YEKSDLDDALRSRDPLSVVPVTDPDGHGTYVAGVAGGTPNASAGFLGAAPEADFAVVKLKPAKQNLKDFYLVSTNAPVFEEDDLLSAMRFLNEVAAREGKPLVICLALGTNQGSHSGTLPIALTLARYGNTPGIIPVCATGNEGNAAHHYYGSVSENDSPKNVEFLVSEGSRGFVLEFWGQVPQLFSVGFRSPGGETIPRIPVSLTQEQRITFVLERTVIYVNYEVVQTTTGSQLILIRMLDPTPGIWTLQVYRAF
;
A
#
# COMPACT_ATOMS: atom_id res chain seq x y z
N TYR A 1 -5.71 23.03 11.90
CA TYR A 1 -5.42 23.69 13.19
C TYR A 1 -4.00 24.25 13.13
N GLU A 2 -3.86 25.48 13.53
CA GLU A 2 -2.57 26.17 13.62
C GLU A 2 -2.01 26.03 15.05
N LYS A 3 -0.77 26.49 15.25
CA LYS A 3 -0.13 26.43 16.58
C LYS A 3 -0.97 27.10 17.67
N SER A 4 -1.60 28.24 17.38
CA SER A 4 -2.50 28.93 18.32
C SER A 4 -3.66 28.05 18.79
N ASP A 5 -4.29 27.30 17.87
CA ASP A 5 -5.42 26.41 18.22
C ASP A 5 -4.97 25.28 19.12
N LEU A 6 -3.76 24.75 18.88
CA LEU A 6 -3.17 23.70 19.70
C LEU A 6 -2.80 24.24 21.10
N ASP A 7 -2.20 25.44 21.16
CA ASP A 7 -1.87 26.10 22.42
C ASP A 7 -3.14 26.40 23.25
N ASP A 8 -4.24 26.81 22.61
CA ASP A 8 -5.52 27.05 23.26
C ASP A 8 -6.17 25.74 23.74
N ALA A 9 -6.09 24.67 22.93
CA ALA A 9 -6.54 23.34 23.33
C ALA A 9 -5.79 22.85 24.58
N LEU A 10 -4.47 23.00 24.63
CA LEU A 10 -3.62 22.59 25.76
C LEU A 10 -3.93 23.38 27.05
N ARG A 11 -4.42 24.62 26.94
CA ARG A 11 -4.85 25.44 28.09
C ARG A 11 -6.29 25.18 28.49
N SER A 12 -7.09 24.55 27.64
CA SER A 12 -8.50 24.27 27.90
C SER A 12 -8.66 23.13 28.93
N ARG A 13 -9.78 23.18 29.69
CA ARG A 13 -10.19 22.04 30.53
C ARG A 13 -10.64 20.82 29.72
N ASP A 14 -11.09 21.08 28.50
CA ASP A 14 -11.48 20.06 27.53
C ASP A 14 -10.78 20.34 26.19
N PRO A 15 -9.55 19.82 26.00
CA PRO A 15 -8.77 20.02 24.77
C PRO A 15 -9.49 19.57 23.51
N LEU A 16 -10.27 18.49 23.56
CA LEU A 16 -10.96 17.93 22.42
C LEU A 16 -12.16 18.76 21.95
N SER A 17 -12.68 19.65 22.80
CA SER A 17 -13.68 20.63 22.34
C SER A 17 -13.08 21.72 21.45
N VAL A 18 -11.77 21.97 21.53
CA VAL A 18 -11.05 22.96 20.72
C VAL A 18 -10.42 22.28 19.50
N VAL A 19 -9.69 21.17 19.71
CA VAL A 19 -9.05 20.39 18.63
C VAL A 19 -9.51 18.93 18.75
N PRO A 20 -10.61 18.53 18.08
CA PRO A 20 -11.19 17.19 18.16
C PRO A 20 -10.42 16.17 17.32
N VAL A 21 -9.09 16.11 17.48
CA VAL A 21 -8.22 15.17 16.78
C VAL A 21 -7.57 14.24 17.79
N THR A 22 -7.73 12.94 17.57
CA THR A 22 -7.16 11.89 18.43
C THR A 22 -6.38 10.88 17.62
N ASP A 23 -5.48 10.16 18.26
CA ASP A 23 -4.76 9.01 17.69
C ASP A 23 -5.12 7.76 18.52
N PRO A 24 -6.24 7.08 18.21
CA PRO A 24 -6.72 5.96 19.02
C PRO A 24 -5.79 4.73 18.95
N ASP A 25 -5.04 4.57 17.85
CA ASP A 25 -4.09 3.46 17.69
C ASP A 25 -2.74 3.75 18.33
N GLY A 26 -2.41 5.03 18.56
CA GLY A 26 -1.16 5.47 19.17
C GLY A 26 0.05 5.40 18.25
N HIS A 27 -0.06 4.86 17.04
CA HIS A 27 1.07 4.67 16.12
C HIS A 27 1.70 6.01 15.71
N GLY A 28 0.89 6.97 15.26
CA GLY A 28 1.38 8.30 14.87
C GLY A 28 2.03 9.05 16.03
N THR A 29 1.44 8.96 17.22
CA THR A 29 1.97 9.54 18.46
C THR A 29 3.32 8.92 18.81
N TYR A 30 3.46 7.61 18.71
CA TYR A 30 4.72 6.90 18.94
C TYR A 30 5.80 7.34 17.95
N VAL A 31 5.48 7.38 16.66
CA VAL A 31 6.42 7.82 15.60
C VAL A 31 6.87 9.26 15.82
N ALA A 32 5.95 10.18 16.14
CA ALA A 32 6.27 11.55 16.45
C ALA A 32 7.15 11.67 17.71
N GLY A 33 6.87 10.86 18.72
CA GLY A 33 7.69 10.78 19.93
C GLY A 33 9.13 10.37 19.64
N VAL A 34 9.33 9.33 18.84
CA VAL A 34 10.67 8.87 18.44
C VAL A 34 11.40 9.94 17.60
N ALA A 35 10.67 10.64 16.72
CA ALA A 35 11.24 11.68 15.88
C ALA A 35 11.71 12.90 16.68
N GLY A 36 10.90 13.41 17.61
CA GLY A 36 11.22 14.65 18.28
C GLY A 36 10.58 14.83 19.65
N GLY A 37 10.31 13.73 20.36
CA GLY A 37 9.78 13.79 21.72
C GLY A 37 10.74 14.50 22.69
N THR A 38 10.18 15.26 23.61
CA THR A 38 10.93 15.99 24.63
C THR A 38 11.72 15.06 25.56
N PRO A 39 12.85 15.53 26.14
CA PRO A 39 13.62 14.72 27.07
C PRO A 39 12.79 14.22 28.25
N ASN A 40 12.88 12.94 28.53
CA ASN A 40 12.32 12.32 29.74
C ASN A 40 13.43 11.54 30.46
N ALA A 41 14.09 12.21 31.40
CA ALA A 41 15.22 11.64 32.13
C ALA A 41 14.84 10.39 32.96
N SER A 42 13.61 10.32 33.47
CA SER A 42 13.14 9.17 34.26
C SER A 42 12.96 7.91 33.42
N ALA A 43 12.62 8.07 32.13
CA ALA A 43 12.48 6.99 31.18
C ALA A 43 13.75 6.73 30.34
N GLY A 44 14.79 7.55 30.52
CA GLY A 44 16.00 7.49 29.67
C GLY A 44 15.70 7.76 28.20
N PHE A 45 14.71 8.57 27.90
CA PHE A 45 14.24 8.81 26.54
C PHE A 45 14.50 10.22 26.06
N LEU A 46 14.89 10.33 24.79
CA LEU A 46 15.05 11.59 24.05
C LEU A 46 14.70 11.30 22.56
N GLY A 47 13.85 12.10 21.96
CA GLY A 47 13.61 12.05 20.52
C GLY A 47 14.86 12.43 19.71
N ALA A 48 14.93 11.98 18.46
CA ALA A 48 16.08 12.24 17.60
C ALA A 48 16.31 13.74 17.31
N ALA A 49 15.22 14.51 17.22
CA ALA A 49 15.25 15.96 16.97
C ALA A 49 14.25 16.68 17.90
N PRO A 50 14.56 16.81 19.21
CA PRO A 50 13.61 17.29 20.22
C PRO A 50 13.24 18.77 20.08
N GLU A 51 14.02 19.54 19.30
CA GLU A 51 13.75 20.96 19.02
C GLU A 51 13.09 21.19 17.65
N ALA A 52 12.69 20.12 16.95
CA ALA A 52 11.99 20.25 15.67
C ALA A 52 10.55 20.74 15.87
N ASP A 53 10.09 21.58 14.94
CA ASP A 53 8.67 21.88 14.84
C ASP A 53 7.94 20.75 14.10
N PHE A 54 6.73 20.48 14.48
CA PHE A 54 5.90 19.41 13.90
C PHE A 54 4.76 19.96 13.07
N ALA A 55 4.60 19.43 11.87
CA ALA A 55 3.38 19.50 11.09
C ALA A 55 2.84 18.07 10.93
N VAL A 56 1.66 17.81 11.45
CA VAL A 56 1.09 16.47 11.49
C VAL A 56 -0.14 16.40 10.60
N VAL A 57 -0.21 15.38 9.76
CA VAL A 57 -1.40 15.07 8.99
C VAL A 57 -1.98 13.76 9.48
N LYS A 58 -3.20 13.81 9.99
CA LYS A 58 -3.99 12.63 10.28
C LYS A 58 -4.73 12.22 9.00
N LEU A 59 -4.40 11.06 8.48
CA LEU A 59 -5.08 10.49 7.32
C LEU A 59 -6.47 10.02 7.70
N LYS A 60 -7.43 10.20 6.81
CA LYS A 60 -8.77 9.61 6.97
C LYS A 60 -8.74 8.14 6.54
N PRO A 61 -9.52 7.26 7.16
CA PRO A 61 -9.66 5.88 6.72
C PRO A 61 -10.21 5.83 5.28
N ALA A 62 -9.74 4.85 4.51
CA ALA A 62 -10.27 4.57 3.18
C ALA A 62 -11.77 4.26 3.23
N LYS A 63 -12.48 4.67 2.18
CA LYS A 63 -13.92 4.45 2.04
C LYS A 63 -14.25 2.97 1.95
N GLN A 64 -15.46 2.59 2.40
CA GLN A 64 -15.87 1.20 2.44
C GLN A 64 -15.84 0.53 1.06
N ASN A 65 -16.25 1.22 0.01
CA ASN A 65 -16.21 0.68 -1.36
C ASN A 65 -14.80 0.31 -1.83
N LEU A 66 -13.77 1.03 -1.40
CA LEU A 66 -12.38 0.66 -1.68
C LEU A 66 -11.94 -0.54 -0.86
N LYS A 67 -12.30 -0.58 0.43
CA LYS A 67 -12.05 -1.75 1.27
C LYS A 67 -12.70 -3.01 0.70
N ASP A 68 -13.92 -2.90 0.23
CA ASP A 68 -14.66 -4.02 -0.39
C ASP A 68 -13.99 -4.46 -1.70
N PHE A 69 -13.56 -3.50 -2.52
CA PHE A 69 -12.88 -3.79 -3.77
C PHE A 69 -11.57 -4.53 -3.55
N TYR A 70 -10.75 -4.07 -2.59
CA TYR A 70 -9.47 -4.69 -2.26
C TYR A 70 -9.57 -5.82 -1.25
N LEU A 71 -10.79 -6.25 -0.89
CA LEU A 71 -11.07 -7.35 0.04
C LEU A 71 -10.41 -7.16 1.42
N VAL A 72 -10.30 -5.92 1.86
CA VAL A 72 -9.67 -5.56 3.13
C VAL A 72 -10.63 -5.86 4.28
N SER A 73 -10.12 -6.49 5.34
CA SER A 73 -10.88 -6.67 6.58
C SER A 73 -11.39 -5.32 7.12
N THR A 74 -12.65 -5.27 7.55
CA THR A 74 -13.30 -4.05 8.06
C THR A 74 -12.56 -3.39 9.20
N ASN A 75 -11.78 -4.13 9.96
CA ASN A 75 -11.03 -3.63 11.13
C ASN A 75 -9.58 -3.20 10.79
N ALA A 76 -9.10 -3.43 9.57
CA ALA A 76 -7.76 -3.02 9.19
C ALA A 76 -7.69 -1.51 8.94
N PRO A 77 -6.68 -0.81 9.50
CA PRO A 77 -6.42 0.58 9.17
C PRO A 77 -5.80 0.67 7.78
N VAL A 78 -6.55 1.22 6.82
CA VAL A 78 -6.09 1.45 5.45
C VAL A 78 -6.44 2.86 5.01
N PHE A 79 -5.61 3.42 4.13
CA PHE A 79 -5.67 4.81 3.68
C PHE A 79 -5.58 4.86 2.16
N GLU A 80 -6.02 5.97 1.58
CA GLU A 80 -5.99 6.20 0.13
C GLU A 80 -4.69 6.93 -0.27
N GLU A 81 -4.11 6.58 -1.41
CA GLU A 81 -2.89 7.22 -1.93
C GLU A 81 -3.10 8.71 -2.20
N ASP A 82 -4.27 9.11 -2.71
CA ASP A 82 -4.60 10.50 -2.98
C ASP A 82 -4.54 11.40 -1.74
N ASP A 83 -4.91 10.85 -0.58
CA ASP A 83 -4.80 11.55 0.69
C ASP A 83 -3.34 11.74 1.12
N LEU A 84 -2.46 10.77 0.83
CA LEU A 84 -1.02 10.90 1.04
C LEU A 84 -0.40 11.97 0.14
N LEU A 85 -0.77 11.99 -1.14
CA LEU A 85 -0.31 13.02 -2.08
C LEU A 85 -0.75 14.42 -1.63
N SER A 86 -1.99 14.54 -1.16
CA SER A 86 -2.52 15.79 -0.61
C SER A 86 -1.82 16.21 0.69
N ALA A 87 -1.52 15.24 1.56
CA ALA A 87 -0.77 15.48 2.79
C ALA A 87 0.65 16.02 2.51
N MET A 88 1.36 15.42 1.56
CA MET A 88 2.71 15.89 1.19
C MET A 88 2.70 17.31 0.64
N ARG A 89 1.69 17.65 -0.18
CA ARG A 89 1.52 19.02 -0.67
C ARG A 89 1.29 20.00 0.48
N PHE A 90 0.40 19.68 1.40
CA PHE A 90 0.12 20.50 2.58
C PHE A 90 1.39 20.71 3.43
N LEU A 91 2.15 19.64 3.72
CA LEU A 91 3.39 19.74 4.50
C LEU A 91 4.43 20.63 3.82
N ASN A 92 4.55 20.55 2.49
CA ASN A 92 5.42 21.42 1.72
C ASN A 92 4.98 22.90 1.79
N GLU A 93 3.67 23.17 1.70
CA GLU A 93 3.12 24.53 1.85
C GLU A 93 3.40 25.11 3.25
N VAL A 94 3.25 24.30 4.31
CA VAL A 94 3.59 24.69 5.69
C VAL A 94 5.07 25.02 5.80
N ALA A 95 5.96 24.15 5.33
CA ALA A 95 7.40 24.37 5.40
C ALA A 95 7.84 25.63 4.64
N ALA A 96 7.27 25.87 3.47
CA ALA A 96 7.52 27.07 2.67
C ALA A 96 7.06 28.34 3.40
N ARG A 97 5.89 28.31 4.05
CA ARG A 97 5.37 29.44 4.83
C ARG A 97 6.25 29.74 6.04
N GLU A 98 6.74 28.71 6.71
CA GLU A 98 7.63 28.84 7.88
C GLU A 98 9.10 29.14 7.50
N GLY A 99 9.46 29.04 6.22
CA GLY A 99 10.83 29.22 5.75
C GLY A 99 11.82 28.20 6.30
N LYS A 100 11.37 26.97 6.57
CA LYS A 100 12.15 25.90 7.22
C LYS A 100 12.36 24.71 6.29
N PRO A 101 13.47 23.98 6.44
CA PRO A 101 13.62 22.68 5.78
C PRO A 101 12.59 21.67 6.29
N LEU A 102 12.20 20.73 5.43
CA LEU A 102 11.16 19.75 5.70
C LEU A 102 11.72 18.33 5.69
N VAL A 103 11.47 17.57 6.74
CA VAL A 103 11.63 16.12 6.75
C VAL A 103 10.23 15.50 6.77
N ILE A 104 9.89 14.75 5.72
CA ILE A 104 8.60 14.06 5.62
C ILE A 104 8.79 12.63 6.11
N CYS A 105 8.18 12.27 7.25
CA CYS A 105 8.20 10.91 7.78
C CYS A 105 6.94 10.16 7.34
N LEU A 106 7.11 9.14 6.50
CA LEU A 106 6.06 8.24 6.05
C LEU A 106 6.25 6.88 6.72
N ALA A 107 5.63 6.71 7.90
CA ALA A 107 5.64 5.45 8.65
C ALA A 107 4.48 4.53 8.19
N LEU A 108 4.29 4.42 6.89
CA LEU A 108 3.28 3.63 6.21
C LEU A 108 3.93 2.86 5.06
N GLY A 109 3.30 1.76 4.64
CA GLY A 109 3.76 0.97 3.52
C GLY A 109 2.62 0.30 2.78
N THR A 110 2.92 -0.25 1.61
CA THR A 110 2.02 -1.07 0.81
C THR A 110 2.81 -2.15 0.08
N ASN A 111 2.16 -3.29 -0.17
CA ASN A 111 2.69 -4.34 -1.04
C ASN A 111 2.21 -4.19 -2.49
N GLN A 112 1.32 -3.25 -2.75
CA GLN A 112 0.80 -2.98 -4.09
C GLN A 112 1.78 -2.19 -4.93
N GLY A 113 1.70 -2.39 -6.25
CA GLY A 113 2.44 -1.64 -7.22
C GLY A 113 3.57 -2.39 -7.90
N SER A 114 4.11 -1.79 -8.96
CA SER A 114 5.09 -2.40 -9.87
C SER A 114 6.48 -2.62 -9.27
N HIS A 115 6.77 -2.15 -8.08
CA HIS A 115 8.09 -2.13 -7.44
C HIS A 115 9.22 -1.48 -8.29
N SER A 116 8.83 -0.71 -9.33
CA SER A 116 9.75 0.00 -10.23
C SER A 116 9.96 1.47 -9.89
N GLY A 117 9.31 1.96 -8.82
CA GLY A 117 9.39 3.38 -8.43
C GLY A 117 8.58 4.32 -9.33
N THR A 118 7.66 3.81 -10.13
CA THR A 118 6.88 4.59 -11.12
C THR A 118 5.44 4.87 -10.69
N LEU A 119 5.04 4.45 -9.50
CA LEU A 119 3.73 4.84 -8.94
C LEU A 119 3.69 6.33 -8.61
N PRO A 120 2.50 6.97 -8.62
CA PRO A 120 2.35 8.40 -8.35
C PRO A 120 3.00 8.85 -7.03
N ILE A 121 2.83 8.06 -5.96
CA ILE A 121 3.47 8.33 -4.67
C ILE A 121 5.00 8.27 -4.77
N ALA A 122 5.56 7.27 -5.44
CA ALA A 122 7.00 7.10 -5.59
C ALA A 122 7.62 8.23 -6.41
N LEU A 123 6.98 8.62 -7.53
CA LEU A 123 7.40 9.75 -8.35
C LEU A 123 7.34 11.07 -7.59
N THR A 124 6.31 11.26 -6.76
CA THR A 124 6.17 12.46 -5.93
C THR A 124 7.25 12.52 -4.86
N LEU A 125 7.54 11.41 -4.20
CA LEU A 125 8.63 11.31 -3.22
C LEU A 125 9.99 11.56 -3.87
N ALA A 126 10.25 11.00 -5.04
CA ALA A 126 11.47 11.26 -5.79
C ALA A 126 11.62 12.74 -6.17
N ARG A 127 10.53 13.39 -6.60
CA ARG A 127 10.53 14.82 -6.89
C ARG A 127 10.86 15.65 -5.65
N TYR A 128 10.24 15.36 -4.50
CA TYR A 128 10.56 16.05 -3.25
C TYR A 128 11.99 15.78 -2.80
N GLY A 129 12.47 14.55 -2.89
CA GLY A 129 13.85 14.20 -2.55
C GLY A 129 14.91 14.90 -3.43
N ASN A 130 14.52 15.33 -4.64
CA ASN A 130 15.37 16.15 -5.52
C ASN A 130 15.20 17.67 -5.29
N THR A 131 14.32 18.08 -4.36
CA THR A 131 14.10 19.48 -4.01
C THR A 131 14.97 19.88 -2.83
N PRO A 132 15.88 20.88 -2.97
CA PRO A 132 16.71 21.32 -1.86
C PRO A 132 15.87 21.69 -0.63
N GLY A 133 16.28 21.21 0.53
CA GLY A 133 15.59 21.46 1.81
C GLY A 133 14.44 20.53 2.12
N ILE A 134 14.15 19.54 1.27
CA ILE A 134 13.10 18.53 1.54
C ILE A 134 13.72 17.13 1.56
N ILE A 135 13.44 16.36 2.60
CA ILE A 135 13.93 14.99 2.77
C ILE A 135 12.75 14.07 3.10
N PRO A 136 12.22 13.31 2.13
CA PRO A 136 11.27 12.25 2.41
C PRO A 136 11.98 11.01 2.99
N VAL A 137 11.40 10.45 4.05
CA VAL A 137 11.84 9.21 4.71
C VAL A 137 10.67 8.25 4.76
N CYS A 138 10.83 7.07 4.16
CA CYS A 138 9.78 6.07 4.04
C CYS A 138 10.16 4.81 4.82
N ALA A 139 9.17 4.19 5.45
CA ALA A 139 9.30 2.85 5.98
C ALA A 139 9.40 1.83 4.83
N THR A 140 10.17 0.77 5.03
CA THR A 140 10.32 -0.33 4.07
C THR A 140 9.35 -1.49 4.33
N GLY A 141 8.47 -1.35 5.33
CA GLY A 141 7.51 -2.36 5.76
C GLY A 141 8.06 -3.32 6.82
N ASN A 142 7.17 -4.11 7.40
CA ASN A 142 7.46 -5.06 8.48
C ASN A 142 7.29 -6.53 8.05
N GLU A 143 7.14 -6.79 6.76
CA GLU A 143 6.73 -8.09 6.22
C GLU A 143 7.87 -8.86 5.52
N GLY A 144 9.12 -8.57 5.85
CA GLY A 144 10.29 -9.17 5.21
C GLY A 144 10.35 -10.71 5.28
N ASN A 145 9.63 -11.33 6.21
CA ASN A 145 9.50 -12.77 6.37
C ASN A 145 8.13 -13.35 5.98
N ALA A 146 7.22 -12.51 5.47
CA ALA A 146 5.85 -12.92 5.13
C ALA A 146 5.72 -13.51 3.72
N ALA A 147 6.77 -13.40 2.90
CA ALA A 147 6.81 -13.90 1.52
C ALA A 147 5.64 -13.39 0.64
N HIS A 148 5.24 -12.12 0.81
CA HIS A 148 4.16 -11.49 0.05
C HIS A 148 4.61 -10.97 -1.34
N HIS A 149 5.83 -11.23 -1.73
CA HIS A 149 6.39 -10.81 -3.01
C HIS A 149 7.14 -11.95 -3.69
N TYR A 150 6.93 -12.11 -5.00
CA TYR A 150 7.67 -13.03 -5.85
C TYR A 150 8.24 -12.26 -7.06
N TYR A 151 9.51 -12.49 -7.35
CA TYR A 151 10.16 -11.99 -8.55
C TYR A 151 10.70 -13.17 -9.37
N GLY A 152 10.46 -13.14 -10.68
CA GLY A 152 10.89 -14.20 -11.56
C GLY A 152 10.87 -13.82 -13.04
N SER A 153 11.28 -14.76 -13.89
CA SER A 153 11.24 -14.64 -15.34
C SER A 153 10.49 -15.81 -15.96
N VAL A 154 9.89 -15.57 -17.12
CA VAL A 154 9.22 -16.61 -17.93
C VAL A 154 9.94 -16.69 -19.26
N SER A 155 10.68 -17.78 -19.47
CA SER A 155 11.32 -18.06 -20.77
C SER A 155 10.34 -18.77 -21.71
N GLU A 156 10.69 -18.84 -23.01
CA GLU A 156 9.88 -19.57 -23.99
C GLU A 156 9.72 -21.05 -23.65
N ASN A 157 10.77 -21.65 -23.09
CA ASN A 157 10.79 -23.08 -22.73
C ASN A 157 10.16 -23.35 -21.35
N ASP A 158 9.84 -22.33 -20.56
CA ASP A 158 9.30 -22.42 -19.19
C ASP A 158 7.90 -21.76 -19.14
N SER A 159 7.09 -21.98 -20.16
CA SER A 159 5.72 -21.46 -20.22
C SER A 159 4.72 -22.63 -20.21
N PRO A 160 3.80 -22.73 -19.23
CA PRO A 160 3.59 -21.77 -18.14
C PRO A 160 4.63 -21.87 -17.02
N LYS A 161 5.03 -20.73 -16.50
CA LYS A 161 5.74 -20.64 -15.22
C LYS A 161 4.75 -20.83 -14.07
N ASN A 162 5.00 -21.82 -13.24
CA ASN A 162 4.19 -22.04 -12.06
C ASN A 162 4.73 -21.26 -10.86
N VAL A 163 3.87 -20.47 -10.23
CA VAL A 163 4.16 -19.75 -9.00
C VAL A 163 3.18 -20.24 -7.94
N GLU A 164 3.69 -20.87 -6.90
CA GLU A 164 2.88 -21.38 -5.80
C GLU A 164 2.73 -20.31 -4.72
N PHE A 165 1.54 -20.22 -4.15
CA PHE A 165 1.24 -19.38 -3.01
C PHE A 165 0.32 -20.09 -2.04
N LEU A 166 0.53 -19.83 -0.75
CA LEU A 166 -0.24 -20.44 0.33
C LEU A 166 -1.39 -19.52 0.74
N VAL A 167 -2.59 -20.06 0.74
CA VAL A 167 -3.76 -19.43 1.34
C VAL A 167 -3.97 -20.02 2.73
N SER A 168 -3.95 -19.17 3.74
CA SER A 168 -4.17 -19.55 5.13
C SER A 168 -5.64 -19.81 5.42
N GLU A 169 -5.91 -20.62 6.45
CA GLU A 169 -7.26 -20.81 6.96
C GLU A 169 -7.89 -19.48 7.41
N GLY A 170 -9.19 -19.34 7.16
CA GLY A 170 -9.96 -18.17 7.53
C GLY A 170 -9.79 -16.96 6.60
N SER A 171 -9.02 -17.08 5.52
CA SER A 171 -8.95 -16.04 4.49
C SER A 171 -10.30 -15.88 3.80
N ARG A 172 -10.84 -14.65 3.80
CA ARG A 172 -12.06 -14.30 3.07
C ARG A 172 -11.81 -13.80 1.66
N GLY A 173 -10.55 -13.48 1.36
CA GLY A 173 -10.13 -13.00 0.07
C GLY A 173 -8.93 -12.07 0.16
N PHE A 174 -8.31 -11.87 -0.98
CA PHE A 174 -7.14 -11.00 -1.13
C PHE A 174 -6.97 -10.60 -2.59
N VAL A 175 -6.05 -9.68 -2.81
CA VAL A 175 -5.66 -9.21 -4.14
C VAL A 175 -4.23 -9.65 -4.44
N LEU A 176 -4.02 -10.16 -5.66
CA LEU A 176 -2.70 -10.37 -6.25
C LEU A 176 -2.52 -9.41 -7.41
N GLU A 177 -1.38 -8.77 -7.48
CA GLU A 177 -0.96 -7.97 -8.62
C GLU A 177 0.19 -8.68 -9.33
N PHE A 178 -0.01 -8.99 -10.61
CA PHE A 178 1.07 -9.44 -11.48
C PHE A 178 1.52 -8.27 -12.36
N TRP A 179 2.80 -7.95 -12.27
CA TRP A 179 3.42 -6.88 -13.05
C TRP A 179 4.38 -7.47 -14.08
N GLY A 180 4.09 -7.27 -15.37
CA GLY A 180 4.89 -7.72 -16.49
C GLY A 180 5.60 -6.56 -17.18
N GLN A 181 6.86 -6.76 -17.56
CA GLN A 181 7.60 -5.75 -18.31
C GLN A 181 7.28 -5.83 -19.80
N VAL A 182 6.89 -4.70 -20.39
CA VAL A 182 6.72 -4.57 -21.84
C VAL A 182 8.07 -4.67 -22.56
N PRO A 183 8.13 -5.15 -23.79
CA PRO A 183 7.03 -5.48 -24.71
C PRO A 183 6.40 -6.86 -24.48
N GLN A 184 6.85 -7.62 -23.50
CA GLN A 184 6.32 -8.94 -23.21
C GLN A 184 4.91 -8.80 -22.63
N LEU A 185 3.97 -9.57 -23.17
CA LEU A 185 2.63 -9.70 -22.62
C LEU A 185 2.44 -11.07 -21.99
N PHE A 186 1.72 -11.09 -20.89
CA PHE A 186 1.46 -12.30 -20.13
C PHE A 186 -0.05 -12.52 -19.96
N SER A 187 -0.39 -13.78 -19.72
CA SER A 187 -1.72 -14.20 -19.31
C SER A 187 -1.59 -15.25 -18.21
N VAL A 188 -2.65 -15.49 -17.49
CA VAL A 188 -2.63 -16.35 -16.30
C VAL A 188 -3.63 -17.49 -16.39
N GLY A 189 -3.36 -18.54 -15.64
CA GLY A 189 -4.26 -19.62 -15.30
C GLY A 189 -4.08 -19.98 -13.84
N PHE A 190 -4.90 -20.88 -13.31
CA PHE A 190 -4.88 -21.24 -11.90
C PHE A 190 -5.07 -22.74 -11.70
N ARG A 191 -4.45 -23.27 -10.66
CA ARG A 191 -4.75 -24.60 -10.12
C ARG A 191 -5.03 -24.46 -8.62
N SER A 192 -6.15 -25.01 -8.20
CA SER A 192 -6.57 -25.02 -6.79
C SER A 192 -5.84 -26.09 -5.96
N PRO A 193 -5.89 -26.01 -4.63
CA PRO A 193 -5.39 -27.08 -3.75
C PRO A 193 -6.02 -28.45 -4.00
N GLY A 194 -7.30 -28.49 -4.37
CA GLY A 194 -8.02 -29.72 -4.74
C GLY A 194 -7.71 -30.24 -6.13
N GLY A 195 -6.90 -29.52 -6.91
CA GLY A 195 -6.47 -29.92 -8.26
C GLY A 195 -7.38 -29.45 -9.39
N GLU A 196 -8.45 -28.72 -9.11
CA GLU A 196 -9.25 -28.07 -10.15
C GLU A 196 -8.39 -27.05 -10.89
N THR A 197 -8.40 -27.10 -12.23
CA THR A 197 -7.54 -26.26 -13.06
C THR A 197 -8.37 -25.38 -13.98
N ILE A 198 -8.12 -24.09 -13.91
CA ILE A 198 -8.58 -23.12 -14.89
C ILE A 198 -7.42 -22.89 -15.85
N PRO A 199 -7.59 -23.26 -17.13
CA PRO A 199 -6.52 -23.09 -18.13
C PRO A 199 -6.26 -21.60 -18.38
N ARG A 200 -5.30 -21.34 -19.28
CA ARG A 200 -4.94 -19.99 -19.70
C ARG A 200 -6.17 -19.12 -19.97
N ILE A 201 -6.30 -18.03 -19.22
CA ILE A 201 -7.32 -17.01 -19.37
C ILE A 201 -6.83 -16.01 -20.41
N PRO A 202 -7.52 -15.86 -21.55
CA PRO A 202 -7.08 -14.93 -22.59
C PRO A 202 -7.07 -13.49 -22.10
N VAL A 203 -6.10 -12.70 -22.61
CA VAL A 203 -6.08 -11.26 -22.36
C VAL A 203 -7.34 -10.61 -22.93
N SER A 204 -8.07 -9.89 -22.08
CA SER A 204 -9.24 -9.12 -22.45
C SER A 204 -9.01 -7.65 -22.11
N LEU A 205 -9.24 -6.77 -23.08
CA LEU A 205 -9.08 -5.33 -22.90
C LEU A 205 -10.37 -4.61 -22.45
N THR A 206 -11.48 -5.31 -22.43
CA THR A 206 -12.79 -4.65 -22.31
C THR A 206 -13.58 -5.08 -21.09
N GLN A 207 -13.28 -6.21 -20.47
CA GLN A 207 -14.07 -6.72 -19.35
C GLN A 207 -13.21 -7.49 -18.35
N GLU A 208 -13.48 -7.24 -17.06
CA GLU A 208 -13.04 -8.10 -15.98
C GLU A 208 -13.64 -9.51 -16.17
N GLN A 209 -12.80 -10.52 -16.10
CA GLN A 209 -13.24 -11.92 -16.25
C GLN A 209 -13.52 -12.52 -14.88
N ARG A 210 -14.73 -13.01 -14.71
CA ARG A 210 -15.15 -13.72 -13.50
C ARG A 210 -15.07 -15.22 -13.73
N ILE A 211 -14.31 -15.90 -12.90
CA ILE A 211 -14.09 -17.36 -12.94
C ILE A 211 -14.55 -17.94 -11.61
N THR A 212 -15.27 -19.06 -11.68
CA THR A 212 -15.72 -19.78 -10.48
C THR A 212 -15.12 -21.17 -10.48
N PHE A 213 -14.41 -21.51 -9.41
CA PHE A 213 -14.01 -22.87 -9.10
C PHE A 213 -15.20 -23.61 -8.52
N VAL A 214 -15.64 -24.66 -9.21
CA VAL A 214 -16.88 -25.37 -8.86
C VAL A 214 -16.68 -26.22 -7.60
N LEU A 215 -15.55 -26.91 -7.51
CA LEU A 215 -15.23 -27.78 -6.37
C LEU A 215 -14.87 -26.97 -5.13
N GLU A 216 -14.13 -25.89 -5.32
CA GLU A 216 -13.59 -25.05 -4.24
C GLU A 216 -14.56 -23.91 -3.82
N ARG A 217 -15.56 -23.60 -4.64
CA ARG A 217 -16.48 -22.45 -4.48
C ARG A 217 -15.78 -21.09 -4.47
N THR A 218 -14.49 -21.05 -4.79
CA THR A 218 -13.69 -19.84 -4.90
C THR A 218 -14.06 -19.07 -6.16
N VAL A 219 -14.19 -17.76 -6.05
CA VAL A 219 -14.41 -16.87 -7.19
C VAL A 219 -13.16 -16.02 -7.41
N ILE A 220 -12.68 -16.01 -8.65
CA ILE A 220 -11.53 -15.19 -9.06
C ILE A 220 -12.00 -14.18 -10.10
N TYR A 221 -11.65 -12.92 -9.89
CA TYR A 221 -11.79 -11.86 -10.88
C TYR A 221 -10.42 -11.53 -11.44
N VAL A 222 -10.29 -11.50 -12.75
CA VAL A 222 -9.05 -11.18 -13.47
C VAL A 222 -9.29 -9.99 -14.38
N ASN A 223 -8.53 -8.92 -14.16
CA ASN A 223 -8.55 -7.73 -15.00
C ASN A 223 -7.16 -7.50 -15.61
N TYR A 224 -7.12 -7.22 -16.91
CA TYR A 224 -5.90 -6.97 -17.67
C TYR A 224 -5.77 -5.49 -18.04
N GLU A 225 -4.73 -4.84 -17.54
CA GLU A 225 -4.23 -3.58 -18.08
C GLU A 225 -2.95 -3.86 -18.87
N VAL A 226 -3.06 -3.89 -20.19
CA VAL A 226 -1.95 -4.26 -21.07
C VAL A 226 -0.79 -3.26 -20.97
N VAL A 227 -1.10 -1.99 -20.82
CA VAL A 227 -0.14 -0.94 -20.50
C VAL A 227 -0.75 -0.04 -19.43
N GLN A 228 -0.30 -0.20 -18.21
CA GLN A 228 -0.71 0.66 -17.13
C GLN A 228 -0.08 2.05 -17.33
N THR A 229 -0.92 3.09 -17.31
CA THR A 229 -0.58 4.44 -17.82
C THR A 229 0.60 5.08 -17.09
N THR A 230 0.74 4.85 -15.78
CA THR A 230 1.80 5.50 -14.99
C THR A 230 3.13 4.73 -15.03
N THR A 231 3.08 3.41 -15.14
CA THR A 231 4.27 2.55 -15.07
C THR A 231 4.80 2.13 -16.43
N GLY A 232 3.96 2.14 -17.46
CA GLY A 232 4.26 1.58 -18.76
C GLY A 232 4.33 0.05 -18.78
N SER A 233 4.02 -0.62 -17.67
CA SER A 233 4.07 -2.08 -17.50
C SER A 233 2.69 -2.69 -17.66
N GLN A 234 2.62 -4.00 -17.95
CA GLN A 234 1.37 -4.73 -17.85
C GLN A 234 1.00 -4.97 -16.39
N LEU A 235 -0.25 -4.70 -16.03
CA LEU A 235 -0.84 -5.13 -14.77
C LEU A 235 -1.91 -6.20 -15.04
N ILE A 236 -1.85 -7.30 -14.31
CA ILE A 236 -2.96 -8.25 -14.18
C ILE A 236 -3.42 -8.19 -12.72
N LEU A 237 -4.57 -7.58 -12.50
CA LEU A 237 -5.19 -7.48 -11.18
C LEU A 237 -6.06 -8.70 -10.97
N ILE A 238 -5.78 -9.46 -9.91
CA ILE A 238 -6.44 -10.70 -9.57
C ILE A 238 -7.06 -10.54 -8.19
N ARG A 239 -8.38 -10.66 -8.09
CA ARG A 239 -9.10 -10.63 -6.81
C ARG A 239 -9.66 -12.02 -6.54
N MET A 240 -9.24 -12.64 -5.44
CA MET A 240 -9.72 -13.98 -5.03
C MET A 240 -10.68 -13.84 -3.85
N LEU A 241 -11.91 -14.32 -4.02
CA LEU A 241 -12.96 -14.29 -3.01
C LEU A 241 -13.20 -15.71 -2.48
N ASP A 242 -13.31 -15.80 -1.16
CA ASP A 242 -13.53 -17.04 -0.43
C ASP A 242 -12.60 -18.19 -0.90
N PRO A 243 -11.27 -17.96 -0.95
CA PRO A 243 -10.34 -18.96 -1.43
C PRO A 243 -10.23 -20.13 -0.45
N THR A 244 -10.31 -21.34 -0.97
CA THR A 244 -10.04 -22.55 -0.18
C THR A 244 -8.60 -22.53 0.35
N PRO A 245 -8.39 -22.80 1.65
CA PRO A 245 -7.05 -22.88 2.22
C PRO A 245 -6.19 -23.97 1.56
N GLY A 246 -4.91 -23.71 1.45
CA GLY A 246 -3.94 -24.62 0.86
C GLY A 246 -3.04 -23.95 -0.19
N ILE A 247 -2.30 -24.77 -0.92
CA ILE A 247 -1.37 -24.31 -1.93
C ILE A 247 -2.09 -24.13 -3.27
N TRP A 248 -2.15 -22.90 -3.71
CA TRP A 248 -2.62 -22.53 -5.05
C TRP A 248 -1.45 -22.37 -5.99
N THR A 249 -1.67 -22.59 -7.28
CA THR A 249 -0.67 -22.32 -8.32
C THR A 249 -1.20 -21.27 -9.28
N LEU A 250 -0.50 -20.15 -9.39
CA LEU A 250 -0.64 -19.20 -10.50
C LEU A 250 0.22 -19.69 -11.65
N GLN A 251 -0.39 -19.92 -12.79
CA GLN A 251 0.28 -20.31 -14.01
C GLN A 251 0.46 -19.10 -14.91
N VAL A 252 1.68 -18.69 -15.15
CA VAL A 252 2.00 -17.50 -15.96
C VAL A 252 2.45 -17.94 -17.35
N TYR A 253 1.75 -17.47 -18.37
CA TYR A 253 2.03 -17.74 -19.77
C TYR A 253 2.55 -16.50 -20.48
N ARG A 254 3.56 -16.64 -21.32
CA ARG A 254 3.84 -15.60 -22.32
C ARG A 254 2.68 -15.57 -23.33
N ALA A 255 2.24 -14.37 -23.67
CA ALA A 255 1.13 -14.20 -24.61
C ALA A 255 1.58 -14.32 -26.07
N PHE A 256 2.85 -13.96 -26.32
CA PHE A 256 3.51 -14.04 -27.61
C PHE A 256 4.98 -14.40 -27.41
#